data_040397f4c68aa5c9f4c297d6cc45a71f
#
_entry.id   040397f4c68aa5c9f4c297d6cc45a71f
#
_cell.length_a   1.000
_cell.length_b   1.000
_cell.length_c   1.000
_cell.angle_alpha   90.00
_cell.angle_beta   90.00
_cell.angle_gamma   90.00
#
_symmetry.space_group_name_H-M   'P 1'
#
loop_
_entity.id
_entity.type
_entity.pdbx_description
1 polymer ?
#
loop_
_entity_poly.entity_id
_entity_poly.type
_entity_poly.pdbx_seq_one_letter_code
_entity_poly.pdbx_strand_id
1 'polypeptide(L)'
;MSNLLLYLLAYLIGGIPFGYVIAKYFAGVNIKEHGSGNIGATNVLRVLKKIDPKRAKVLAGLTLFLDAFKGAFVILVAKFIGVCDATLWTLAVIVIIGHCFSPFLKFEGGKGVATTAGALLVLIPYAVLVGLVVWFIMAKTVKISSLSSLTGILVGIFSAYILYLHPSIESHAPLWIIAFIIVYKHRENIYRLVTGQEKRVV
;
A
#
# COMPACT_ATOMS: atom_id res chain seq x y z
N MET A 1 7.57 -6.26 -26.30
CA MET A 1 7.02 -7.21 -25.29
C MET A 1 5.50 -7.07 -25.31
N SER A 2 4.76 -8.17 -25.23
CA SER A 2 3.31 -8.06 -25.09
C SER A 2 2.99 -7.43 -23.73
N ASN A 3 2.00 -6.52 -23.65
CA ASN A 3 1.57 -5.90 -22.39
C ASN A 3 1.18 -6.96 -21.34
N LEU A 4 0.75 -8.15 -21.79
CA LEU A 4 0.39 -9.27 -20.92
C LEU A 4 1.56 -9.72 -20.02
N LEU A 5 2.79 -9.81 -20.56
CA LEU A 5 3.97 -10.17 -19.76
C LEU A 5 4.27 -9.09 -18.71
N LEU A 6 4.15 -7.81 -19.06
CA LEU A 6 4.33 -6.71 -18.11
C LEU A 6 3.29 -6.76 -16.98
N TYR A 7 2.04 -7.04 -17.32
CA TYR A 7 0.96 -7.16 -16.33
C TYR A 7 1.20 -8.35 -15.39
N LEU A 8 1.61 -9.50 -15.91
CA LEU A 8 1.94 -10.66 -15.10
C LEU A 8 3.12 -10.36 -14.14
N LEU A 9 4.19 -9.74 -14.63
CA LEU A 9 5.34 -9.37 -13.83
C LEU A 9 4.97 -8.36 -12.75
N ALA A 10 4.17 -7.34 -13.07
CA ALA A 10 3.69 -6.35 -12.11
C ALA A 10 2.85 -7.01 -10.99
N TYR A 11 1.97 -7.95 -11.34
CA TYR A 11 1.19 -8.71 -10.37
C TYR A 11 2.08 -9.55 -9.45
N LEU A 12 3.05 -10.27 -10.00
CA LEU A 12 3.97 -11.11 -9.22
C LEU A 12 4.86 -10.27 -8.30
N ILE A 13 5.46 -9.18 -8.82
CA ILE A 13 6.29 -8.25 -8.02
C ILE A 13 5.43 -7.61 -6.91
N GLY A 14 4.24 -7.14 -7.24
CA GLY A 14 3.28 -6.63 -6.26
C GLY A 14 2.97 -7.65 -5.17
N GLY A 15 2.83 -8.91 -5.56
CA GLY A 15 2.52 -10.04 -4.69
C GLY A 15 3.59 -10.40 -3.67
N ILE A 16 4.86 -9.97 -3.85
CA ILE A 16 5.94 -10.27 -2.90
C ILE A 16 5.56 -9.76 -1.50
N PRO A 17 5.41 -10.67 -0.50
CA PRO A 17 4.87 -10.32 0.81
C PRO A 17 6.00 -9.93 1.78
N PHE A 18 6.62 -8.77 1.60
CA PHE A 18 7.81 -8.36 2.36
C PHE A 18 7.61 -8.43 3.88
N GLY A 19 6.49 -7.95 4.41
CA GLY A 19 6.26 -7.99 5.85
C GLY A 19 6.14 -9.41 6.41
N TYR A 20 5.57 -10.34 5.65
CA TYR A 20 5.54 -11.76 6.02
C TYR A 20 6.96 -12.36 6.03
N VAL A 21 7.72 -12.12 4.96
CA VAL A 21 9.11 -12.59 4.82
C VAL A 21 9.97 -12.03 5.95
N ILE A 22 9.92 -10.70 6.17
CA ILE A 22 10.70 -10.04 7.22
C ILE A 22 10.36 -10.60 8.60
N ALA A 23 9.09 -10.71 8.96
CA ALA A 23 8.68 -11.23 10.27
C ALA A 23 9.11 -12.69 10.45
N LYS A 24 8.97 -13.52 9.43
CA LYS A 24 9.32 -14.93 9.48
C LYS A 24 10.82 -15.17 9.59
N TYR A 25 11.63 -14.49 8.74
CA TYR A 25 13.08 -14.76 8.68
C TYR A 25 13.88 -14.02 9.76
N PHE A 26 13.49 -12.79 10.14
CA PHE A 26 14.24 -11.99 11.11
C PHE A 26 13.74 -12.10 12.55
N ALA A 27 12.50 -12.58 12.75
CA ALA A 27 11.92 -12.71 14.08
C ALA A 27 11.28 -14.10 14.35
N GLY A 28 11.32 -15.03 13.40
CA GLY A 28 10.78 -16.38 13.55
C GLY A 28 9.25 -16.44 13.71
N VAL A 29 8.52 -15.38 13.31
CA VAL A 29 7.09 -15.22 13.62
C VAL A 29 6.24 -15.28 12.35
N ASN A 30 5.17 -16.06 12.39
CA ASN A 30 4.12 -15.99 11.37
C ASN A 30 3.20 -14.79 11.64
N ILE A 31 3.45 -13.66 10.97
CA ILE A 31 2.72 -12.41 11.21
C ILE A 31 1.21 -12.52 10.94
N LYS A 32 0.76 -13.49 10.14
CA LYS A 32 -0.66 -13.72 9.83
C LYS A 32 -1.43 -14.28 11.03
N GLU A 33 -0.76 -14.95 11.97
CA GLU A 33 -1.36 -15.53 13.17
C GLU A 33 -1.35 -14.56 14.35
N HIS A 34 -0.75 -13.39 14.19
CA HIS A 34 -0.52 -12.46 15.29
C HIS A 34 -1.02 -11.05 15.00
N GLY A 35 -1.41 -10.35 16.05
CA GLY A 35 -1.85 -8.95 15.98
C GLY A 35 -3.17 -8.77 15.22
N SER A 36 -3.12 -8.11 14.05
CA SER A 36 -4.29 -7.96 13.16
C SER A 36 -4.31 -9.00 12.02
N GLY A 37 -3.36 -9.92 11.99
CA GLY A 37 -3.21 -10.88 10.90
C GLY A 37 -2.73 -10.27 9.56
N ASN A 38 -2.59 -8.94 9.48
CA ASN A 38 -2.16 -8.27 8.26
C ASN A 38 -0.63 -8.30 8.11
N ILE A 39 -0.14 -8.40 6.87
CA ILE A 39 1.29 -8.45 6.56
C ILE A 39 1.96 -7.06 6.46
N GLY A 40 1.23 -5.95 6.64
CA GLY A 40 1.77 -4.60 6.50
C GLY A 40 2.60 -4.14 7.72
N ALA A 41 3.41 -3.10 7.50
CA ALA A 41 4.37 -2.53 8.46
C ALA A 41 3.78 -2.25 9.85
N THR A 42 2.53 -1.77 9.95
CA THR A 42 1.87 -1.50 11.23
C THR A 42 1.69 -2.76 12.08
N ASN A 43 1.33 -3.89 11.46
CA ASN A 43 1.20 -5.15 12.19
C ASN A 43 2.57 -5.73 12.52
N VAL A 44 3.55 -5.64 11.62
CA VAL A 44 4.95 -5.99 11.90
C VAL A 44 5.44 -5.23 13.12
N LEU A 45 5.25 -3.91 13.19
CA LEU A 45 5.60 -3.10 14.36
C LEU A 45 4.91 -3.59 15.63
N ARG A 46 3.59 -3.78 15.57
CA ARG A 46 2.76 -4.19 16.73
C ARG A 46 3.19 -5.53 17.31
N VAL A 47 3.47 -6.50 16.47
CA VAL A 47 3.85 -7.85 16.90
C VAL A 47 5.30 -7.88 17.37
N LEU A 48 6.23 -7.34 16.57
CA LEU A 48 7.65 -7.39 16.90
C LEU A 48 8.01 -6.52 18.11
N LYS A 49 7.26 -5.46 18.39
CA LYS A 49 7.47 -4.65 19.60
C LYS A 49 7.34 -5.48 20.90
N LYS A 50 6.57 -6.59 20.86
CA LYS A 50 6.42 -7.51 22.01
C LYS A 50 7.52 -8.57 22.10
N ILE A 51 8.21 -8.87 20.98
CA ILE A 51 9.16 -9.98 20.84
C ILE A 51 10.59 -9.45 20.81
N ASP A 52 10.87 -8.47 19.95
CA ASP A 52 12.16 -7.81 19.79
C ASP A 52 11.94 -6.29 19.64
N PRO A 53 11.76 -5.56 20.76
CA PRO A 53 11.50 -4.12 20.74
C PRO A 53 12.59 -3.30 20.06
N LYS A 54 13.86 -3.77 20.10
CA LYS A 54 15.02 -3.07 19.53
C LYS A 54 14.96 -3.05 18.00
N ARG A 55 14.55 -4.17 17.38
CA ARG A 55 14.48 -4.31 15.91
C ARG A 55 13.11 -3.96 15.34
N ALA A 56 12.05 -3.93 16.16
CA ALA A 56 10.67 -3.77 15.70
C ALA A 56 10.46 -2.55 14.77
N LYS A 57 11.01 -1.39 15.14
CA LYS A 57 10.89 -0.17 14.34
C LYS A 57 11.63 -0.27 13.01
N VAL A 58 12.83 -0.84 13.02
CA VAL A 58 13.66 -1.02 11.81
C VAL A 58 12.99 -1.98 10.84
N LEU A 59 12.52 -3.14 11.32
CA LEU A 59 11.88 -4.16 10.50
C LEU A 59 10.52 -3.69 9.95
N ALA A 60 9.76 -2.95 10.74
CA ALA A 60 8.53 -2.31 10.26
C ALA A 60 8.82 -1.22 9.21
N GLY A 61 9.84 -0.39 9.44
CA GLY A 61 10.29 0.61 8.47
C GLY A 61 10.75 -0.02 7.15
N LEU A 62 11.53 -1.10 7.24
CA LEU A 62 11.97 -1.88 6.08
C LEU A 62 10.78 -2.47 5.32
N THR A 63 9.79 -3.01 6.03
CA THR A 63 8.54 -3.49 5.41
C THR A 63 7.82 -2.37 4.65
N LEU A 64 7.65 -1.21 5.30
CA LEU A 64 7.01 -0.04 4.67
C LEU A 64 7.74 0.40 3.41
N PHE A 65 9.07 0.51 3.51
CA PHE A 65 9.93 0.90 2.40
C PHE A 65 9.85 -0.07 1.23
N LEU A 66 10.01 -1.38 1.47
CA LEU A 66 9.99 -2.38 0.41
C LEU A 66 8.60 -2.51 -0.25
N ASP A 67 7.51 -2.39 0.53
CA ASP A 67 6.16 -2.37 -0.03
C ASP A 67 5.87 -1.12 -0.87
N ALA A 68 6.41 0.04 -0.51
CA ALA A 68 6.34 1.24 -1.33
C ALA A 68 7.27 1.14 -2.55
N PHE A 69 8.51 0.68 -2.33
CA PHE A 69 9.51 0.54 -3.38
C PHE A 69 9.06 -0.39 -4.50
N LYS A 70 8.44 -1.55 -4.21
CA LYS A 70 7.95 -2.44 -5.28
C LYS A 70 6.91 -1.77 -6.17
N GLY A 71 6.03 -0.92 -5.61
CA GLY A 71 5.08 -0.12 -6.37
C GLY A 71 5.77 0.89 -7.29
N ALA A 72 6.69 1.68 -6.72
CA ALA A 72 7.48 2.65 -7.48
C ALA A 72 8.35 1.98 -8.54
N PHE A 73 9.01 0.88 -8.19
CA PHE A 73 9.91 0.12 -9.08
C PHE A 73 9.21 -0.34 -10.36
N VAL A 74 8.02 -0.94 -10.25
CA VAL A 74 7.25 -1.39 -11.41
C VAL A 74 6.97 -0.22 -12.36
N ILE A 75 6.55 0.93 -11.84
CA ILE A 75 6.23 2.09 -12.67
C ILE A 75 7.48 2.75 -13.25
N LEU A 76 8.57 2.85 -12.48
CA LEU A 76 9.83 3.40 -12.96
C LEU A 76 10.42 2.56 -14.10
N VAL A 77 10.44 1.24 -13.96
CA VAL A 77 10.90 0.33 -15.02
C VAL A 77 10.03 0.46 -16.26
N ALA A 78 8.71 0.48 -16.10
CA ALA A 78 7.77 0.64 -17.21
C ALA A 78 7.95 1.99 -17.92
N LYS A 79 8.16 3.09 -17.18
CA LYS A 79 8.52 4.39 -17.75
C LYS A 79 9.83 4.36 -18.53
N PHE A 80 10.84 3.71 -17.96
CA PHE A 80 12.16 3.60 -18.59
C PHE A 80 12.12 2.86 -19.93
N ILE A 81 11.31 1.81 -20.05
CA ILE A 81 11.12 1.07 -21.32
C ILE A 81 10.14 1.73 -22.29
N GLY A 82 9.58 2.90 -21.95
CA GLY A 82 8.80 3.74 -22.85
C GLY A 82 7.37 3.25 -23.12
N VAL A 83 6.70 2.57 -22.15
CA VAL A 83 5.30 2.21 -22.34
C VAL A 83 4.39 3.44 -22.24
N CYS A 84 3.23 3.41 -22.91
CA CYS A 84 2.27 4.51 -22.87
C CYS A 84 1.62 4.69 -21.51
N ASP A 85 1.10 5.88 -21.23
CA ASP A 85 0.51 6.25 -19.95
C ASP A 85 -0.66 5.34 -19.54
N ALA A 86 -1.50 4.92 -20.47
CA ALA A 86 -2.57 3.96 -20.17
C ALA A 86 -2.04 2.64 -19.62
N THR A 87 -0.89 2.17 -20.14
CA THR A 87 -0.21 0.97 -19.62
C THR A 87 0.39 1.24 -18.24
N LEU A 88 1.00 2.41 -17.99
CA LEU A 88 1.53 2.80 -16.68
C LEU A 88 0.45 2.77 -15.59
N TRP A 89 -0.72 3.38 -15.86
CA TRP A 89 -1.84 3.39 -14.94
C TRP A 89 -2.42 1.99 -14.69
N THR A 90 -2.47 1.15 -15.74
CA THR A 90 -2.89 -0.26 -15.61
C THR A 90 -1.92 -1.04 -14.72
N LEU A 91 -0.60 -0.85 -14.91
CA LEU A 91 0.43 -1.46 -14.07
C LEU A 91 0.34 -1.01 -12.62
N ALA A 92 0.02 0.26 -12.36
CA ALA A 92 -0.21 0.77 -11.01
C ALA A 92 -1.37 0.05 -10.31
N VAL A 93 -2.50 -0.16 -11.00
CA VAL A 93 -3.61 -0.95 -10.46
C VAL A 93 -3.19 -2.39 -10.21
N ILE A 94 -2.51 -3.02 -11.18
CA ILE A 94 -2.12 -4.44 -11.10
C ILE A 94 -1.12 -4.72 -9.99
N VAL A 95 -0.10 -3.87 -9.78
CA VAL A 95 0.87 -4.05 -8.69
C VAL A 95 0.21 -3.93 -7.31
N ILE A 96 -0.82 -3.10 -7.19
CA ILE A 96 -1.61 -2.96 -5.96
C ILE A 96 -2.51 -4.19 -5.75
N ILE A 97 -3.14 -4.69 -6.81
CA ILE A 97 -3.90 -5.95 -6.77
C ILE A 97 -2.97 -7.09 -6.32
N GLY A 98 -1.77 -7.19 -6.88
CA GLY A 98 -0.77 -8.18 -6.49
C GLY A 98 -0.44 -8.11 -4.98
N HIS A 99 -0.23 -6.90 -4.44
CA HIS A 99 -0.01 -6.73 -3.00
C HIS A 99 -1.23 -7.13 -2.16
N CYS A 100 -2.43 -6.79 -2.60
CA CYS A 100 -3.67 -7.04 -1.86
C CYS A 100 -4.15 -8.50 -1.95
N PHE A 101 -3.87 -9.16 -3.06
CA PHE A 101 -4.26 -10.53 -3.38
C PHE A 101 -3.04 -11.32 -3.83
N SER A 102 -2.08 -11.50 -2.91
CA SER A 102 -0.80 -12.12 -3.19
C SER A 102 -0.94 -13.60 -3.57
N PRO A 103 -0.43 -14.02 -4.75
CA PRO A 103 -0.43 -15.42 -5.14
C PRO A 103 0.46 -16.28 -4.22
N PHE A 104 1.44 -15.67 -3.57
CA PHE A 104 2.35 -16.35 -2.63
C PHE A 104 1.72 -16.60 -1.25
N LEU A 105 0.57 -15.97 -0.95
CA LEU A 105 -0.16 -16.10 0.31
C LEU A 105 -1.61 -16.56 0.12
N LYS A 106 -1.87 -17.40 -0.88
CA LYS A 106 -3.22 -17.91 -1.20
C LYS A 106 -4.23 -16.77 -1.42
N PHE A 107 -3.80 -15.69 -2.10
CA PHE A 107 -4.57 -14.47 -2.38
C PHE A 107 -4.96 -13.64 -1.14
N GLU A 108 -4.36 -13.90 0.01
CA GLU A 108 -4.53 -13.14 1.25
C GLU A 108 -3.32 -12.24 1.51
N GLY A 109 -3.29 -11.08 0.86
CA GLY A 109 -2.21 -10.10 0.97
C GLY A 109 -2.49 -8.97 1.96
N GLY A 110 -1.73 -7.87 1.80
CA GLY A 110 -1.85 -6.66 2.59
C GLY A 110 -3.04 -5.76 2.17
N LYS A 111 -2.97 -4.47 2.55
CA LYS A 111 -4.04 -3.48 2.28
C LYS A 111 -3.70 -2.50 1.15
N GLY A 112 -2.52 -2.57 0.58
CA GLY A 112 -2.15 -1.79 -0.59
C GLY A 112 -1.64 -0.38 -0.34
N VAL A 113 -1.76 0.19 0.86
CA VAL A 113 -1.49 1.62 1.12
C VAL A 113 -0.06 2.03 0.74
N ALA A 114 0.95 1.32 1.21
CA ALA A 114 2.34 1.65 0.91
C ALA A 114 2.67 1.44 -0.58
N THR A 115 2.21 0.34 -1.17
CA THR A 115 2.40 0.05 -2.59
C THR A 115 1.72 1.08 -3.49
N THR A 116 0.52 1.54 -3.09
CA THR A 116 -0.18 2.65 -3.75
C THR A 116 0.62 3.94 -3.67
N ALA A 117 1.08 4.31 -2.46
CA ALA A 117 1.91 5.51 -2.29
C ALA A 117 3.15 5.46 -3.19
N GLY A 118 3.85 4.31 -3.25
CA GLY A 118 5.01 4.14 -4.11
C GLY A 118 4.70 4.26 -5.59
N ALA A 119 3.70 3.53 -6.09
CA ALA A 119 3.32 3.55 -7.50
C ALA A 119 2.83 4.95 -7.95
N LEU A 120 1.94 5.56 -7.17
CA LEU A 120 1.37 6.87 -7.50
C LEU A 120 2.35 8.04 -7.28
N LEU A 121 3.36 7.89 -6.42
CA LEU A 121 4.41 8.91 -6.27
C LEU A 121 5.17 9.14 -7.58
N VAL A 122 5.26 8.13 -8.45
CA VAL A 122 5.89 8.25 -9.77
C VAL A 122 4.96 8.89 -10.80
N LEU A 123 3.64 8.69 -10.68
CA LEU A 123 2.62 9.16 -11.64
C LEU A 123 2.08 10.55 -11.28
N ILE A 124 1.73 10.77 -10.01
CA ILE A 124 1.07 11.98 -9.50
C ILE A 124 1.71 12.43 -8.17
N PRO A 125 3.01 12.80 -8.17
CA PRO A 125 3.79 13.04 -6.95
C PRO A 125 3.14 14.06 -6.00
N TYR A 126 2.66 15.20 -6.49
CA TYR A 126 2.12 16.26 -5.64
C TYR A 126 0.85 15.82 -4.88
N ALA A 127 -0.06 15.10 -5.54
CA ALA A 127 -1.25 14.58 -4.90
C ALA A 127 -0.91 13.53 -3.82
N VAL A 128 0.08 12.67 -4.09
CA VAL A 128 0.57 11.70 -3.11
C VAL A 128 1.23 12.39 -1.92
N LEU A 129 2.03 13.42 -2.14
CA LEU A 129 2.67 14.18 -1.06
C LEU A 129 1.63 14.82 -0.13
N VAL A 130 0.56 15.42 -0.67
CA VAL A 130 -0.55 15.96 0.14
C VAL A 130 -1.20 14.84 0.95
N GLY A 131 -1.51 13.70 0.33
CA GLY A 131 -2.07 12.53 1.03
C GLY A 131 -1.16 11.99 2.13
N LEU A 132 0.17 11.95 1.91
CA LEU A 132 1.16 11.52 2.90
C LEU A 132 1.26 12.49 4.08
N VAL A 133 1.20 13.80 3.85
CA VAL A 133 1.18 14.82 4.91
C VAL A 133 -0.05 14.62 5.81
N VAL A 134 -1.22 14.45 5.21
CA VAL A 134 -2.46 14.19 5.96
C VAL A 134 -2.37 12.86 6.71
N TRP A 135 -1.89 11.80 6.05
CA TRP A 135 -1.65 10.51 6.70
C TRP A 135 -0.76 10.65 7.93
N PHE A 136 0.34 11.40 7.82
CA PHE A 136 1.29 11.60 8.92
C PHE A 136 0.68 12.38 10.07
N ILE A 137 -0.04 13.48 9.79
CA ILE A 137 -0.74 14.27 10.81
C ILE A 137 -1.76 13.40 11.55
N MET A 138 -2.61 12.66 10.82
CA MET A 138 -3.59 11.76 11.39
C MET A 138 -2.94 10.64 12.22
N ALA A 139 -1.84 10.06 11.74
CA ALA A 139 -1.11 9.02 12.44
C ALA A 139 -0.52 9.53 13.78
N LYS A 140 -0.10 10.79 13.84
CA LYS A 140 0.45 11.42 15.07
C LYS A 140 -0.64 11.86 16.04
N THR A 141 -1.75 12.40 15.56
CA THR A 141 -2.83 12.96 16.39
C THR A 141 -3.82 11.89 16.84
N VAL A 142 -4.43 11.18 15.91
CA VAL A 142 -5.47 10.17 16.19
C VAL A 142 -4.88 8.82 16.58
N LYS A 143 -3.69 8.49 16.09
CA LYS A 143 -2.94 7.25 16.37
C LYS A 143 -3.69 5.97 15.94
N ILE A 144 -4.59 6.05 14.96
CA ILE A 144 -5.31 4.93 14.36
C ILE A 144 -4.84 4.78 12.92
N SER A 145 -4.04 3.73 12.63
CA SER A 145 -3.39 3.54 11.33
C SER A 145 -4.38 3.39 10.17
N SER A 146 -5.48 2.67 10.37
CA SER A 146 -6.51 2.47 9.33
C SER A 146 -7.21 3.77 8.97
N LEU A 147 -7.59 4.57 9.96
CA LEU A 147 -8.21 5.88 9.74
C LEU A 147 -7.25 6.84 9.03
N SER A 148 -5.99 6.89 9.48
CA SER A 148 -4.96 7.71 8.83
C SER A 148 -4.78 7.33 7.36
N SER A 149 -4.76 6.02 7.06
CA SER A 149 -4.60 5.52 5.69
C SER A 149 -5.80 5.86 4.81
N LEU A 150 -7.01 5.64 5.29
CA LEU A 150 -8.23 5.95 4.54
C LEU A 150 -8.37 7.46 4.28
N THR A 151 -8.10 8.29 5.29
CA THR A 151 -8.13 9.76 5.16
C THR A 151 -7.05 10.25 4.20
N GLY A 152 -5.80 9.74 4.33
CA GLY A 152 -4.70 10.14 3.45
C GLY A 152 -4.95 9.79 1.98
N ILE A 153 -5.54 8.61 1.70
CA ILE A 153 -5.90 8.22 0.33
C ILE A 153 -7.04 9.09 -0.21
N LEU A 154 -8.07 9.32 0.58
CA LEU A 154 -9.20 10.15 0.16
C LEU A 154 -8.74 11.56 -0.20
N VAL A 155 -7.94 12.20 0.67
CA VAL A 155 -7.39 13.54 0.41
C VAL A 155 -6.44 13.51 -0.79
N GLY A 156 -5.60 12.47 -0.94
CA GLY A 156 -4.75 12.32 -2.12
C GLY A 156 -5.53 12.26 -3.42
N ILE A 157 -6.65 11.52 -3.45
CA ILE A 157 -7.53 11.47 -4.64
C ILE A 157 -8.15 12.83 -4.93
N PHE A 158 -8.72 13.51 -3.93
CA PHE A 158 -9.26 14.86 -4.14
C PHE A 158 -8.19 15.85 -4.60
N SER A 159 -6.99 15.76 -4.03
CA SER A 159 -5.85 16.57 -4.50
C SER A 159 -5.48 16.28 -5.96
N ALA A 160 -5.61 15.03 -6.40
CA ALA A 160 -5.35 14.68 -7.80
C ALA A 160 -6.34 15.37 -8.75
N TYR A 161 -7.61 15.50 -8.39
CA TYR A 161 -8.59 16.22 -9.19
C TYR A 161 -8.28 17.72 -9.32
N ILE A 162 -7.67 18.32 -8.29
CA ILE A 162 -7.31 19.74 -8.29
C ILE A 162 -5.98 19.98 -9.01
N LEU A 163 -4.99 19.13 -8.76
CA LEU A 163 -3.61 19.34 -9.22
C LEU A 163 -3.34 18.73 -10.61
N TYR A 164 -4.18 17.81 -11.06
CA TYR A 164 -4.07 17.10 -12.34
C TYR A 164 -5.41 17.15 -13.08
N LEU A 165 -5.86 18.38 -13.40
CA LEU A 165 -7.14 18.64 -14.09
C LEU A 165 -7.25 17.92 -15.44
N HIS A 166 -6.12 17.75 -16.12
CA HIS A 166 -6.01 17.02 -17.39
C HIS A 166 -5.05 15.83 -17.20
N PRO A 167 -5.53 14.69 -16.64
CA PRO A 167 -4.68 13.53 -16.47
C PRO A 167 -4.24 12.98 -17.84
N SER A 168 -3.05 12.41 -17.89
CA SER A 168 -2.42 11.91 -19.14
C SER A 168 -3.22 10.84 -19.89
N ILE A 169 -4.20 10.23 -19.23
CA ILE A 169 -5.13 9.23 -19.82
C ILE A 169 -6.58 9.76 -19.93
N GLU A 170 -6.78 11.06 -19.75
CA GLU A 170 -8.10 11.72 -19.77
C GLU A 170 -9.14 11.10 -18.82
N SER A 171 -8.68 10.37 -17.79
CA SER A 171 -9.55 9.65 -16.87
C SER A 171 -8.92 9.52 -15.47
N HIS A 172 -9.74 9.70 -14.45
CA HIS A 172 -9.39 9.40 -13.05
C HIS A 172 -9.87 8.00 -12.60
N ALA A 173 -10.39 7.19 -13.52
CA ALA A 173 -10.92 5.85 -13.20
C ALA A 173 -9.92 4.95 -12.44
N PRO A 174 -8.62 4.89 -12.76
CA PRO A 174 -7.67 4.08 -12.01
C PRO A 174 -7.57 4.48 -10.53
N LEU A 175 -7.70 5.77 -10.19
CA LEU A 175 -7.68 6.23 -8.79
C LEU A 175 -8.87 5.68 -8.00
N TRP A 176 -10.07 5.65 -8.63
CA TRP A 176 -11.27 5.08 -7.99
C TRP A 176 -11.19 3.57 -7.85
N ILE A 177 -10.61 2.86 -8.83
CA ILE A 177 -10.36 1.41 -8.73
C ILE A 177 -9.42 1.13 -7.56
N ILE A 178 -8.33 1.88 -7.44
CA ILE A 178 -7.38 1.77 -6.32
C ILE A 178 -8.06 2.07 -5.00
N ALA A 179 -8.85 3.15 -4.92
CA ALA A 179 -9.61 3.50 -3.73
C ALA A 179 -10.57 2.38 -3.31
N PHE A 180 -11.32 1.83 -4.26
CA PHE A 180 -12.23 0.71 -4.00
C PHE A 180 -11.50 -0.51 -3.43
N ILE A 181 -10.38 -0.91 -4.04
CA ILE A 181 -9.57 -2.04 -3.55
C ILE A 181 -9.10 -1.78 -2.12
N ILE A 182 -8.61 -0.58 -1.82
CA ILE A 182 -8.11 -0.23 -0.49
C ILE A 182 -9.25 -0.20 0.54
N VAL A 183 -10.40 0.41 0.22
CA VAL A 183 -11.57 0.43 1.10
C VAL A 183 -12.06 -1.00 1.36
N TYR A 184 -12.15 -1.83 0.33
CA TYR A 184 -12.51 -3.24 0.47
C TYR A 184 -11.54 -3.99 1.40
N LYS A 185 -10.24 -3.78 1.25
CA LYS A 185 -9.20 -4.38 2.13
C LYS A 185 -9.22 -3.81 3.56
N HIS A 186 -9.87 -2.68 3.78
CA HIS A 186 -10.07 -2.08 5.11
C HIS A 186 -11.46 -2.39 5.72
N ARG A 187 -12.31 -3.20 5.09
CA ARG A 187 -13.69 -3.46 5.54
C ARG A 187 -13.79 -3.84 7.03
N GLU A 188 -12.89 -4.70 7.53
CA GLU A 188 -12.86 -5.07 8.94
C GLU A 188 -12.42 -3.92 9.86
N ASN A 189 -11.51 -3.05 9.37
CA ASN A 189 -11.11 -1.86 10.12
C ASN A 189 -12.25 -0.85 10.16
N ILE A 190 -12.96 -0.66 9.04
CA ILE A 190 -14.12 0.22 8.97
C ILE A 190 -15.21 -0.26 9.93
N TYR A 191 -15.50 -1.57 9.95
CA TYR A 191 -16.42 -2.14 10.93
C TYR A 191 -15.98 -1.84 12.37
N ARG A 192 -14.69 -2.08 12.71
CA ARG A 192 -14.17 -1.75 14.05
C ARG A 192 -14.14 -0.27 14.36
N LEU A 193 -13.96 0.61 13.37
CA LEU A 193 -14.03 2.06 13.54
C LEU A 193 -15.45 2.50 13.91
N VAL A 194 -16.44 1.99 13.18
CA VAL A 194 -17.86 2.31 13.42
C VAL A 194 -18.34 1.78 14.78
N THR A 195 -17.86 0.61 15.20
CA THR A 195 -18.20 -0.01 16.49
C THR A 195 -17.29 0.45 17.67
N GLY A 196 -16.36 1.38 17.44
CA GLY A 196 -15.45 1.89 18.49
C GLY A 196 -14.39 0.89 18.95
N GLN A 197 -14.17 -0.22 18.19
CA GLN A 197 -13.27 -1.31 18.58
C GLN A 197 -11.88 -1.23 17.89
N GLU A 198 -11.64 -0.24 17.04
CA GLU A 198 -10.36 -0.14 16.33
C GLU A 198 -9.24 0.32 17.28
N LYS A 199 -8.16 -0.47 17.29
CA LYS A 199 -7.04 -0.26 18.21
C LYS A 199 -6.11 0.84 17.72
N ARG A 200 -5.69 1.72 18.65
CA ARG A 200 -4.62 2.69 18.39
C ARG A 200 -3.30 1.97 18.13
N VAL A 201 -2.45 2.61 17.32
CA VAL A 201 -1.06 2.20 17.14
C VAL A 201 -0.29 2.76 18.32
N VAL A 202 0.33 1.90 19.10
CA VAL A 202 1.08 2.26 20.31
C VAL A 202 2.40 2.93 19.96
#